data_a342c60b8602b8de7c89a043e4f6c3f9
#
_entry.id   a342c60b8602b8de7c89a043e4f6c3f9
#
_cell.length_a   1.000
_cell.length_b   1.000
_cell.length_c   1.000
_cell.angle_alpha   90.00
_cell.angle_beta   90.00
_cell.angle_gamma   90.00
#
_symmetry.space_group_name_H-M   'P 1'
#
loop_
_entity.id
_entity.type
_entity.pdbx_description
1 polymer ?
#
loop_
_entity_poly.entity_id
_entity_poly.type
_entity_poly.pdbx_seq_one_letter_code
_entity_poly.pdbx_strand_id
1 'polypeptide(L)'
;MELNPVMAPDGRTLYFGRKNHPANRFGTQGSETVKGSQDIWYAEFIGGAWSTARRMPEVLNRDQYNTILSISPDGQTMLVKGAYVQGIYETRGFSLSKKTKDGWSMPEKINIPGYERLSKGLNEYGYLSMDGKVLLLAFSEKKNSDRDDIYASFLVDGAWSKPL
;
A
#
# COMPACT_ATOMS: atom_id res chain seq x y z
N MET A 1 -12.51 -7.47 10.23
CA MET A 1 -12.59 -5.98 10.13
C MET A 1 -11.95 -5.57 8.81
N GLU A 2 -12.67 -4.80 8.02
CA GLU A 2 -12.26 -4.26 6.73
C GLU A 2 -11.75 -2.83 6.90
N LEU A 3 -10.67 -2.48 6.20
CA LEU A 3 -9.93 -1.23 6.36
C LEU A 3 -9.46 -0.70 4.98
N ASN A 4 -9.29 0.62 4.90
CA ASN A 4 -8.67 1.30 3.75
C ASN A 4 -9.24 0.87 2.39
N PRO A 5 -10.52 1.10 2.10
CA PRO A 5 -11.09 0.78 0.81
C PRO A 5 -10.50 1.67 -0.30
N VAL A 6 -10.06 1.07 -1.39
CA VAL A 6 -9.55 1.74 -2.58
C VAL A 6 -10.27 1.21 -3.80
N MET A 7 -11.04 2.08 -4.46
CA MET A 7 -11.70 1.74 -5.71
C MET A 7 -10.71 1.84 -6.88
N ALA A 8 -10.65 0.79 -7.69
CA ALA A 8 -9.91 0.86 -8.93
C ALA A 8 -10.57 1.82 -9.93
N PRO A 9 -9.80 2.39 -10.88
CA PRO A 9 -10.32 3.32 -11.88
C PRO A 9 -11.41 2.75 -12.78
N ASP A 10 -11.51 1.43 -12.89
CA ASP A 10 -12.56 0.74 -13.64
C ASP A 10 -13.95 0.87 -12.99
N GLY A 11 -14.01 1.38 -11.73
CA GLY A 11 -15.23 1.46 -10.94
C GLY A 11 -15.86 0.11 -10.59
N ARG A 12 -15.14 -0.98 -10.81
CA ARG A 12 -15.65 -2.35 -10.65
C ARG A 12 -14.80 -3.22 -9.74
N THR A 13 -13.59 -2.80 -9.42
CA THR A 13 -12.72 -3.53 -8.51
C THR A 13 -12.48 -2.72 -7.25
N LEU A 14 -12.85 -3.28 -6.10
CA LEU A 14 -12.63 -2.69 -4.78
C LEU A 14 -11.54 -3.46 -4.07
N TYR A 15 -10.44 -2.79 -3.75
CA TYR A 15 -9.38 -3.31 -2.89
C TYR A 15 -9.58 -2.82 -1.45
N PHE A 16 -9.19 -3.64 -0.48
CA PHE A 16 -9.29 -3.28 0.94
C PHE A 16 -8.41 -4.18 1.81
N GLY A 17 -8.06 -3.70 2.99
CA GLY A 17 -7.40 -4.52 4.01
C GLY A 17 -8.40 -5.35 4.81
N ARG A 18 -8.09 -6.60 5.10
CA ARG A 18 -8.82 -7.42 6.08
C ARG A 18 -7.92 -7.78 7.25
N LYS A 19 -8.30 -7.32 8.44
CA LYS A 19 -7.56 -7.61 9.67
C LYS A 19 -8.16 -8.83 10.38
N ASN A 20 -7.31 -9.69 10.92
CA ASN A 20 -7.70 -10.89 11.68
C ASN A 20 -8.59 -11.87 10.89
N HIS A 21 -8.49 -11.93 9.59
CA HIS A 21 -9.25 -12.91 8.81
C HIS A 21 -8.54 -14.27 8.83
N PRO A 22 -9.28 -15.41 9.01
CA PRO A 22 -8.67 -16.75 9.10
C PRO A 22 -7.82 -17.16 7.89
N ALA A 23 -8.10 -16.56 6.72
CA ALA A 23 -7.34 -16.83 5.50
C ALA A 23 -6.15 -15.87 5.30
N ASN A 24 -5.90 -14.92 6.21
CA ASN A 24 -4.67 -14.14 6.17
C ASN A 24 -3.47 -15.03 6.42
N ARG A 25 -2.36 -14.72 5.78
CA ARG A 25 -1.11 -15.47 5.91
C ARG A 25 0.02 -14.51 6.20
N PHE A 26 1.02 -14.99 6.91
CA PHE A 26 2.23 -14.24 7.19
C PHE A 26 3.45 -14.95 6.59
N GLY A 27 4.26 -14.18 5.87
CA GLY A 27 5.51 -14.68 5.27
C GLY A 27 5.31 -15.59 4.05
N THR A 28 6.41 -15.91 3.39
CA THR A 28 6.45 -16.68 2.14
C THR A 28 6.02 -18.15 2.28
N GLN A 29 6.00 -18.67 3.49
CA GLN A 29 5.59 -20.07 3.77
C GLN A 29 4.15 -20.21 4.25
N GLY A 30 3.44 -19.11 4.44
CA GLY A 30 1.98 -19.00 4.50
C GLY A 30 1.20 -19.97 5.35
N SER A 31 1.80 -20.61 6.35
CA SER A 31 1.17 -21.75 7.04
C SER A 31 0.26 -21.34 8.19
N GLU A 32 0.44 -20.17 8.80
CA GLU A 32 -0.29 -19.82 10.01
C GLU A 32 -1.01 -18.47 9.92
N THR A 33 -2.22 -18.41 10.47
CA THR A 33 -2.92 -17.14 10.70
C THR A 33 -2.33 -16.47 11.92
N VAL A 34 -1.68 -15.33 11.72
CA VAL A 34 -1.11 -14.56 12.82
C VAL A 34 -2.16 -13.58 13.36
N LYS A 35 -2.40 -13.64 14.68
CA LYS A 35 -3.27 -12.67 15.36
C LYS A 35 -2.77 -11.24 15.09
N GLY A 36 -3.66 -10.39 14.64
CA GLY A 36 -3.33 -9.02 14.26
C GLY A 36 -2.94 -8.85 12.80
N SER A 37 -2.75 -9.93 12.02
CA SER A 37 -2.39 -9.85 10.62
C SER A 37 -3.44 -9.10 9.79
N GLN A 38 -2.96 -8.40 8.76
CA GLN A 38 -3.78 -7.71 7.79
C GLN A 38 -3.27 -8.01 6.39
N ASP A 39 -4.16 -8.52 5.53
CA ASP A 39 -3.86 -8.76 4.13
C ASP A 39 -4.70 -7.87 3.23
N ILE A 40 -4.22 -7.63 2.03
CA ILE A 40 -4.95 -6.96 0.95
C ILE A 40 -5.87 -7.98 0.30
N TRP A 41 -7.14 -7.60 0.19
CA TRP A 41 -8.23 -8.35 -0.46
C TRP A 41 -8.86 -7.50 -1.54
N TYR A 42 -9.63 -8.12 -2.41
CA TYR A 42 -10.43 -7.44 -3.42
C TYR A 42 -11.76 -8.11 -3.64
N ALA A 43 -12.71 -7.34 -4.15
CA ALA A 43 -13.99 -7.82 -4.68
C ALA A 43 -14.25 -7.15 -6.03
N GLU A 44 -14.99 -7.81 -6.90
CA GLU A 44 -15.34 -7.32 -8.23
C GLU A 44 -16.83 -7.14 -8.36
N PHE A 45 -17.25 -6.07 -9.00
CA PHE A 45 -18.65 -5.82 -9.32
C PHE A 45 -18.99 -6.45 -10.68
N ILE A 46 -19.69 -7.57 -10.65
CA ILE A 46 -20.02 -8.39 -11.81
C ILE A 46 -21.53 -8.68 -11.83
N GLY A 47 -22.18 -8.44 -12.96
CA GLY A 47 -23.61 -8.76 -13.11
C GLY A 47 -24.53 -8.02 -12.15
N GLY A 48 -24.15 -6.79 -11.71
CA GLY A 48 -24.97 -5.98 -10.81
C GLY A 48 -24.76 -6.26 -9.31
N ALA A 49 -23.79 -7.12 -8.95
CA ALA A 49 -23.49 -7.44 -7.56
C ALA A 49 -21.98 -7.54 -7.29
N TRP A 50 -21.59 -7.33 -6.03
CA TRP A 50 -20.21 -7.57 -5.61
C TRP A 50 -19.95 -9.07 -5.44
N SER A 51 -18.82 -9.53 -5.95
CA SER A 51 -18.36 -10.90 -5.75
C SER A 51 -18.00 -11.17 -4.29
N THR A 52 -17.88 -12.44 -3.92
CA THR A 52 -17.19 -12.81 -2.70
C THR A 52 -15.76 -12.29 -2.73
N ALA A 53 -15.33 -11.68 -1.62
CA ALA A 53 -13.99 -11.12 -1.50
C ALA A 53 -12.92 -12.22 -1.62
N ARG A 54 -11.86 -11.93 -2.36
CA ARG A 54 -10.71 -12.82 -2.58
C ARG A 54 -9.45 -12.16 -2.03
N ARG A 55 -8.59 -12.95 -1.42
CA ARG A 55 -7.28 -12.50 -0.95
C ARG A 55 -6.37 -12.23 -2.15
N MET A 56 -5.63 -11.12 -2.12
CA MET A 56 -4.61 -10.85 -3.12
C MET A 56 -3.47 -11.87 -3.01
N PRO A 57 -2.77 -12.14 -4.14
CA PRO A 57 -1.63 -13.05 -4.16
C PRO A 57 -0.53 -12.67 -3.16
N GLU A 58 0.30 -13.65 -2.81
CA GLU A 58 1.43 -13.50 -1.87
C GLU A 58 2.40 -12.38 -2.27
N VAL A 59 2.49 -12.06 -3.55
CA VAL A 59 3.35 -10.98 -4.05
C VAL A 59 3.03 -9.62 -3.41
N LEU A 60 1.76 -9.39 -3.02
CA LEU A 60 1.31 -8.17 -2.33
C LEU A 60 1.08 -8.35 -0.82
N ASN A 61 1.01 -9.60 -0.36
CA ASN A 61 0.74 -9.94 1.04
C ASN A 61 1.97 -10.61 1.66
N ARG A 62 3.04 -9.83 1.83
CA ARG A 62 4.37 -10.33 2.19
C ARG A 62 4.76 -10.10 3.63
N ASP A 63 4.03 -9.25 4.34
CA ASP A 63 4.30 -8.91 5.73
C ASP A 63 3.06 -9.12 6.61
N GLN A 64 3.19 -8.90 7.89
CA GLN A 64 2.09 -9.01 8.86
C GLN A 64 1.00 -7.98 8.60
N TYR A 65 1.36 -6.79 8.10
CA TYR A 65 0.44 -5.67 7.90
C TYR A 65 0.51 -5.13 6.48
N ASN A 66 -0.14 -5.82 5.56
CA ASN A 66 -0.18 -5.41 4.16
C ASN A 66 -1.33 -4.43 3.93
N THR A 67 -1.04 -3.29 3.29
CA THR A 67 -2.03 -2.24 3.05
C THR A 67 -1.82 -1.61 1.68
N ILE A 68 -2.90 -1.58 0.90
CA ILE A 68 -3.00 -0.71 -0.28
C ILE A 68 -3.36 0.70 0.18
N LEU A 69 -2.76 1.71 -0.42
CA LEU A 69 -2.99 3.13 -0.13
C LEU A 69 -3.69 3.84 -1.28
N SER A 70 -3.28 3.58 -2.50
CA SER A 70 -3.92 4.12 -3.71
C SER A 70 -3.58 3.29 -4.95
N ILE A 71 -4.29 3.56 -6.05
CA ILE A 71 -4.03 2.98 -7.36
C ILE A 71 -4.04 4.12 -8.39
N SER A 72 -3.15 4.06 -9.37
CA SER A 72 -3.07 5.06 -10.44
C SER A 72 -4.32 5.04 -11.32
N PRO A 73 -4.68 6.18 -11.96
CA PRO A 73 -5.89 6.29 -12.78
C PRO A 73 -5.93 5.34 -13.98
N ASP A 74 -4.79 4.94 -14.47
CA ASP A 74 -4.68 3.93 -15.53
C ASP A 74 -4.80 2.49 -15.00
N GLY A 75 -4.89 2.32 -13.66
CA GLY A 75 -4.96 1.02 -13.00
C GLY A 75 -3.66 0.21 -13.09
N GLN A 76 -2.55 0.81 -13.48
CA GLN A 76 -1.30 0.09 -13.75
C GLN A 76 -0.31 0.12 -12.59
N THR A 77 -0.51 1.03 -11.62
CA THR A 77 0.41 1.19 -10.49
C THR A 77 -0.36 1.23 -9.17
N MET A 78 0.06 0.43 -8.22
CA MET A 78 -0.49 0.37 -6.87
C MET A 78 0.53 0.90 -5.87
N LEU A 79 0.12 1.86 -5.04
CA LEU A 79 0.90 2.31 -3.90
C LEU A 79 0.56 1.43 -2.69
N VAL A 80 1.56 0.81 -2.11
CA VAL A 80 1.42 -0.01 -0.91
C VAL A 80 2.24 0.55 0.23
N LYS A 81 1.78 0.33 1.46
CA LYS A 81 2.48 0.71 2.68
C LYS A 81 3.66 -0.24 2.92
N GLY A 82 4.75 0.33 3.43
CA GLY A 82 5.99 -0.38 3.70
C GLY A 82 7.03 -0.21 2.59
N ALA A 83 8.29 -0.13 3.00
CA ALA A 83 9.42 -0.12 2.10
C ALA A 83 9.88 -1.56 1.88
N TYR A 84 9.71 -2.07 0.66
CA TYR A 84 10.09 -3.42 0.27
C TYR A 84 11.32 -3.41 -0.63
N VAL A 85 12.32 -4.20 -0.29
CA VAL A 85 13.50 -4.44 -1.10
C VAL A 85 13.53 -5.91 -1.48
N GLN A 86 13.50 -6.21 -2.78
CA GLN A 86 13.40 -7.59 -3.29
C GLN A 86 12.23 -8.38 -2.67
N GLY A 87 11.12 -7.68 -2.40
CA GLY A 87 9.92 -8.25 -1.79
C GLY A 87 10.01 -8.56 -0.30
N ILE A 88 11.04 -8.09 0.39
CA ILE A 88 11.19 -8.20 1.85
C ILE A 88 10.86 -6.83 2.45
N TYR A 89 10.00 -6.81 3.47
CA TYR A 89 9.76 -5.59 4.23
C TYR A 89 11.04 -5.19 4.97
N GLU A 90 11.53 -4.00 4.70
CA GLU A 90 12.76 -3.49 5.27
C GLU A 90 12.47 -2.49 6.41
N THR A 91 11.61 -1.53 6.15
CA THR A 91 11.29 -0.45 7.10
C THR A 91 9.96 0.21 6.76
N ARG A 92 9.59 1.20 7.56
CA ARG A 92 8.49 2.12 7.27
C ARG A 92 8.76 2.86 5.95
N GLY A 93 7.68 3.18 5.24
CA GLY A 93 7.73 3.89 3.97
C GLY A 93 6.72 3.36 2.98
N PHE A 94 7.04 3.47 1.71
CA PHE A 94 6.11 3.16 0.63
C PHE A 94 6.79 2.41 -0.49
N SER A 95 6.02 1.60 -1.18
CA SER A 95 6.47 0.86 -2.37
C SER A 95 5.44 0.94 -3.48
N LEU A 96 5.89 0.78 -4.70
CA LEU A 96 5.04 0.67 -5.88
C LEU A 96 5.04 -0.77 -6.39
N SER A 97 3.87 -1.28 -6.68
CA SER A 97 3.67 -2.51 -7.46
C SER A 97 3.04 -2.15 -8.79
N LYS A 98 3.54 -2.74 -9.88
CA LYS A 98 3.06 -2.51 -11.24
C LYS A 98 2.23 -3.68 -11.72
N LYS A 99 1.20 -3.40 -12.50
CA LYS A 99 0.41 -4.44 -13.15
C LYS A 99 1.23 -5.16 -14.21
N THR A 100 1.11 -6.47 -14.24
CA THR A 100 1.77 -7.35 -15.21
C THR A 100 0.72 -8.20 -15.90
N LYS A 101 1.11 -8.97 -16.92
CA LYS A 101 0.21 -9.93 -17.57
C LYS A 101 -0.31 -11.01 -16.60
N ASP A 102 0.47 -11.34 -15.58
CA ASP A 102 0.17 -12.40 -14.61
C ASP A 102 -0.38 -11.86 -13.26
N GLY A 103 -0.69 -10.55 -13.20
CA GLY A 103 -1.22 -9.90 -11.99
C GLY A 103 -0.44 -8.65 -11.59
N TRP A 104 0.21 -8.67 -10.43
CA TRP A 104 0.97 -7.54 -9.88
C TRP A 104 2.43 -7.92 -9.67
N SER A 105 3.32 -6.97 -9.90
CA SER A 105 4.75 -7.16 -9.60
C SER A 105 5.00 -7.18 -8.10
N MET A 106 6.17 -7.67 -7.72
CA MET A 106 6.70 -7.47 -6.38
C MET A 106 6.82 -5.97 -6.09
N PRO A 107 6.36 -5.50 -4.90
CA PRO A 107 6.51 -4.10 -4.52
C PRO A 107 7.99 -3.70 -4.43
N GLU A 108 8.29 -2.52 -4.94
CA GLU A 108 9.64 -1.94 -4.88
C GLU A 108 9.60 -0.61 -4.14
N LYS A 109 10.53 -0.42 -3.20
CA LYS A 109 10.68 0.77 -2.36
C LYS A 109 10.75 2.05 -3.19
N ILE A 110 9.96 3.04 -2.80
CA ILE A 110 10.11 4.41 -3.27
C ILE A 110 11.22 5.09 -2.45
N ASN A 111 12.24 5.58 -3.12
CA ASN A 111 13.26 6.39 -2.46
C ASN A 111 12.78 7.84 -2.33
N ILE A 112 12.35 8.22 -1.13
CA ILE A 112 11.91 9.59 -0.80
C ILE A 112 12.98 10.20 0.11
N PRO A 113 13.83 11.11 -0.40
CA PRO A 113 14.96 11.65 0.38
C PRO A 113 14.52 12.27 1.70
N GLY A 114 15.11 11.82 2.79
CA GLY A 114 14.85 12.33 4.13
C GLY A 114 13.58 11.84 4.81
N TYR A 115 12.71 11.09 4.14
CA TYR A 115 11.46 10.59 4.71
C TYR A 115 11.67 9.79 6.00
N GLU A 116 12.58 8.82 6.01
CA GLU A 116 12.85 7.95 7.17
C GLU A 116 13.30 8.77 8.40
N ARG A 117 14.02 9.87 8.19
CA ARG A 117 14.45 10.77 9.25
C ARG A 117 13.33 11.65 9.77
N LEU A 118 12.38 12.03 8.91
CA LEU A 118 11.27 12.92 9.23
C LEU A 118 10.11 12.17 9.85
N SER A 119 9.76 11.00 9.34
CA SER A 119 8.61 10.21 9.80
C SER A 119 8.90 9.51 11.14
N LYS A 120 8.59 10.19 12.25
CA LYS A 120 8.84 9.71 13.62
C LYS A 120 7.57 9.41 14.42
N GLY A 121 6.41 9.79 13.88
CA GLY A 121 5.10 9.57 14.51
C GLY A 121 4.67 8.12 14.52
N LEU A 122 3.48 7.87 15.03
CA LEU A 122 2.89 6.52 15.11
C LEU A 122 2.31 6.08 13.76
N ASN A 123 1.82 7.01 12.98
CA ASN A 123 1.13 6.73 11.72
C ASN A 123 1.99 7.09 10.50
N GLU A 124 1.60 6.54 9.36
CA GLU A 124 2.06 6.94 8.05
C GLU A 124 0.99 6.60 7.01
N TYR A 125 0.65 7.57 6.18
CA TYR A 125 -0.27 7.40 5.05
C TYR A 125 0.34 8.04 3.81
N GLY A 126 -0.05 7.54 2.64
CA GLY A 126 0.40 8.06 1.37
C GLY A 126 -0.70 7.99 0.32
N TYR A 127 -0.67 8.93 -0.60
CA TYR A 127 -1.55 8.96 -1.77
C TYR A 127 -0.75 9.42 -2.99
N LEU A 128 -0.77 8.63 -4.05
CA LEU A 128 -0.15 8.98 -5.32
C LEU A 128 -1.16 9.76 -6.16
N SER A 129 -0.78 10.97 -6.63
CA SER A 129 -1.62 11.79 -7.48
C SER A 129 -1.98 11.09 -8.79
N MET A 130 -3.04 11.59 -9.44
CA MET A 130 -3.57 11.01 -10.68
C MET A 130 -2.55 10.99 -11.83
N ASP A 131 -1.66 11.94 -11.88
CA ASP A 131 -0.58 12.01 -12.89
C ASP A 131 0.68 11.23 -12.49
N GLY A 132 0.68 10.60 -11.30
CA GLY A 132 1.81 9.86 -10.77
C GLY A 132 3.01 10.71 -10.37
N LYS A 133 2.88 12.05 -10.30
CA LYS A 133 4.01 12.97 -10.10
C LYS A 133 4.06 13.59 -8.71
N VAL A 134 2.99 13.49 -7.94
CA VAL A 134 2.93 13.99 -6.56
C VAL A 134 2.58 12.85 -5.62
N LEU A 135 3.37 12.69 -4.59
CA LEU A 135 3.09 11.78 -3.49
C LEU A 135 2.73 12.63 -2.27
N LEU A 136 1.46 12.62 -1.90
CA LEU A 136 1.00 13.19 -0.63
C LEU A 136 1.31 12.21 0.48
N LEU A 137 1.87 12.71 1.57
CA LEU A 137 2.32 11.95 2.70
C LEU A 137 1.71 12.53 3.97
N ALA A 138 1.20 11.69 4.86
CA ALA A 138 0.79 12.13 6.19
C ALA A 138 1.60 11.38 7.23
N PHE A 139 2.35 12.12 8.03
CA PHE A 139 3.18 11.61 9.12
C PHE A 139 3.52 12.74 10.10
N SER A 140 4.08 12.39 11.26
CA SER A 140 4.57 13.36 12.23
C SER A 140 6.09 13.33 12.35
N GLU A 141 6.70 14.51 12.38
CA GLU A 141 8.13 14.67 12.74
C GLU A 141 8.38 14.51 14.24
N LYS A 142 7.33 14.58 15.04
CA LYS A 142 7.39 14.40 16.50
C LYS A 142 7.32 12.91 16.85
N LYS A 143 8.31 12.43 17.58
CA LYS A 143 8.38 11.03 18.02
C LYS A 143 7.14 10.61 18.81
N ASN A 144 6.59 9.45 18.44
CA ASN A 144 5.40 8.84 19.07
C ASN A 144 4.14 9.72 19.03
N SER A 145 4.06 10.72 18.15
CA SER A 145 2.85 11.51 17.93
C SER A 145 1.86 10.74 17.07
N ASP A 146 0.57 10.88 17.39
CA ASP A 146 -0.58 10.45 16.59
C ASP A 146 -1.17 11.58 15.73
N ARG A 147 -0.59 12.80 15.85
CA ARG A 147 -0.98 13.98 15.07
C ARG A 147 -0.06 14.11 13.88
N ASP A 148 -0.61 13.88 12.69
CA ASP A 148 0.14 13.89 11.46
C ASP A 148 -0.07 15.22 10.72
N ASP A 149 1.00 15.72 10.10
CA ASP A 149 0.97 16.82 9.15
C ASP A 149 1.00 16.25 7.73
N ILE A 150 0.54 17.05 6.76
CA ILE A 150 0.53 16.67 5.35
C ILE A 150 1.72 17.29 4.65
N TYR A 151 2.45 16.46 3.94
CA TYR A 151 3.61 16.82 3.12
C TYR A 151 3.38 16.40 1.67
N ALA A 152 4.12 17.03 0.78
CA ALA A 152 4.17 16.63 -0.63
C ALA A 152 5.61 16.33 -1.05
N SER A 153 5.78 15.25 -1.81
CA SER A 153 7.00 14.92 -2.53
C SER A 153 6.69 14.90 -4.02
N PHE A 154 7.55 15.46 -4.84
CA PHE A 154 7.36 15.64 -6.27
C PHE A 154 8.32 14.75 -7.05
N LEU A 155 7.83 14.12 -8.10
CA LEU A 155 8.64 13.35 -9.04
C LEU A 155 9.22 14.32 -10.09
N VAL A 156 10.52 14.58 -10.00
CA VAL A 156 11.25 15.47 -10.90
C VAL A 156 12.40 14.68 -11.51
N ASP A 157 12.48 14.64 -12.83
CA ASP A 157 13.53 13.92 -13.58
C ASP A 157 13.74 12.45 -13.12
N GLY A 158 12.64 11.78 -12.79
CA GLY A 158 12.65 10.38 -12.36
C GLY A 158 13.02 10.14 -10.90
N ALA A 159 13.24 11.19 -10.11
CA ALA A 159 13.55 11.10 -8.68
C ALA A 159 12.52 11.86 -7.84
N TRP A 160 12.19 11.31 -6.68
CA TRP A 160 11.31 11.98 -5.72
C TRP A 160 12.06 13.06 -4.94
N SER A 161 11.41 14.18 -4.73
CA SER A 161 11.94 15.25 -3.89
C SER A 161 11.87 14.89 -2.40
N LYS A 162 12.63 15.61 -1.57
CA LYS A 162 12.37 15.63 -0.13
C LYS A 162 10.93 16.12 0.13
N PRO A 163 10.22 15.57 1.15
CA PRO A 163 8.91 16.06 1.56
C PRO A 163 8.99 17.55 1.99
N LEU A 164 8.01 18.32 1.55
CA LEU A 164 7.82 19.74 1.83
C LEU A 164 6.48 19.98 2.52
#